data_6363c73f26fe4ffb26e83f43251dc223
#
_entry.id   6363c73f26fe4ffb26e83f43251dc223
#
_cell.length_a   1.000
_cell.length_b   1.000
_cell.length_c   1.000
_cell.angle_alpha   90.00
_cell.angle_beta   90.00
_cell.angle_gamma   90.00
#
_symmetry.space_group_name_H-M   'P 1'
#
loop_
_entity.id
_entity.type
_entity.pdbx_description
1 polymer ?
#
loop_
_entity_poly.entity_id
_entity_poly.type
_entity_poly.pdbx_seq_one_letter_code
_entity_poly.pdbx_strand_id
1 'polypeptide(L)'
;MKIIKTDIEGVLIIETDVFGDHRGYFTETYNKPKYEALGITNDFVQDNMSFSAQKGTLRGLHWQNPPYAQAKLVSCSKGRVID
;
A
#
# COMPACT_ATOMS: atom_id res chain seq x y z
N MET A 1 -4.82 7.00 -11.54
CA MET A 1 -4.91 6.16 -10.31
C MET A 1 -6.25 5.45 -10.29
N LYS A 2 -6.26 4.16 -10.08
CA LYS A 2 -7.51 3.39 -10.02
C LYS A 2 -7.48 2.36 -8.90
N ILE A 3 -8.68 1.94 -8.48
CA ILE A 3 -8.87 0.90 -7.48
C ILE A 3 -9.33 -0.38 -8.16
N ILE A 4 -8.73 -1.49 -7.73
CA ILE A 4 -9.17 -2.85 -8.05
C ILE A 4 -9.66 -3.48 -6.75
N LYS A 5 -10.93 -3.89 -6.73
CA LYS A 5 -11.50 -4.62 -5.60
C LYS A 5 -10.98 -6.05 -5.58
N THR A 6 -10.79 -6.59 -4.38
CA THR A 6 -10.42 -7.98 -4.16
C THR A 6 -11.61 -8.79 -3.63
N ASP A 7 -11.45 -10.09 -3.50
CA ASP A 7 -12.47 -10.98 -2.93
C ASP A 7 -12.67 -10.76 -1.42
N ILE A 8 -11.78 -10.03 -0.78
CA ILE A 8 -11.87 -9.69 0.65
C ILE A 8 -12.36 -8.25 0.77
N GLU A 9 -13.53 -8.07 1.36
CA GLU A 9 -14.07 -6.74 1.61
C GLU A 9 -13.09 -5.89 2.42
N GLY A 10 -12.87 -4.65 2.00
CA GLY A 10 -11.93 -3.72 2.64
C GLY A 10 -10.48 -3.87 2.22
N VAL A 11 -10.13 -4.92 1.48
CA VAL A 11 -8.80 -5.08 0.89
C VAL A 11 -8.84 -4.62 -0.57
N LEU A 12 -8.05 -3.60 -0.88
CA LEU A 12 -8.04 -2.94 -2.19
C LEU A 12 -6.64 -2.97 -2.79
N ILE A 13 -6.57 -3.08 -4.11
CA ILE A 13 -5.35 -2.85 -4.86
C ILE A 13 -5.45 -1.47 -5.49
N ILE A 14 -4.43 -0.64 -5.28
CA ILE A 14 -4.36 0.71 -5.84
C ILE A 14 -3.30 0.69 -6.93
N GLU A 15 -3.71 0.94 -8.16
CA GLU A 15 -2.79 1.17 -9.27
C GLU A 15 -2.55 2.66 -9.43
N THR A 16 -1.29 3.07 -9.30
CA THR A 16 -0.88 4.46 -9.52
C THR A 16 -0.53 4.69 -10.97
N ASP A 17 -0.65 5.95 -11.41
CA ASP A 17 -0.16 6.35 -12.72
C ASP A 17 1.37 6.40 -12.70
N VAL A 18 2.00 5.78 -13.69
CA VAL A 18 3.45 5.73 -13.80
C VAL A 18 3.88 6.48 -15.06
N PHE A 19 4.76 7.47 -14.88
CA PHE A 19 5.28 8.31 -15.94
C PHE A 19 6.74 7.93 -16.20
N GLY A 20 6.98 7.24 -17.32
CA GLY A 20 8.29 6.73 -17.69
C GLY A 20 8.98 7.53 -18.79
N ASP A 21 10.29 7.61 -18.75
CA ASP A 21 11.15 8.13 -19.82
C ASP A 21 12.52 7.42 -19.77
N HIS A 22 13.49 7.90 -20.57
CA HIS A 22 14.83 7.29 -20.64
C HIS A 22 15.61 7.32 -19.31
N ARG A 23 15.20 8.13 -18.34
CA ARG A 23 15.83 8.20 -17.01
C ARG A 23 15.27 7.18 -16.01
N GLY A 24 14.09 6.59 -16.31
CA GLY A 24 13.35 5.70 -15.43
C GLY A 24 11.90 6.09 -15.35
N TYR A 25 11.33 6.15 -14.15
CA TYR A 25 9.91 6.50 -13.98
C TYR A 25 9.69 7.39 -12.75
N PHE A 26 8.56 8.07 -12.78
CA PHE A 26 8.01 8.83 -11.67
C PHE A 26 6.57 8.38 -11.43
N THR A 27 6.20 8.24 -10.17
CA THR A 27 4.83 7.94 -9.78
C THR A 27 4.50 8.61 -8.46
N GLU A 28 3.26 9.06 -8.32
CA GLU A 28 2.73 9.52 -7.04
C GLU A 28 2.13 8.34 -6.31
N THR A 29 2.68 7.98 -5.18
CA THR A 29 2.27 6.78 -4.44
C THR A 29 1.14 7.06 -3.46
N TYR A 30 1.05 8.29 -2.94
CA TYR A 30 -0.02 8.72 -2.04
C TYR A 30 -0.35 10.19 -2.25
N ASN A 31 -1.65 10.46 -2.29
CA ASN A 31 -2.18 11.82 -2.34
C ASN A 31 -3.54 11.81 -1.64
N LYS A 32 -3.65 12.50 -0.52
CA LYS A 32 -4.85 12.44 0.31
C LYS A 32 -6.13 12.80 -0.44
N PRO A 33 -6.23 13.95 -1.15
CA PRO A 33 -7.44 14.27 -1.92
C PRO A 33 -7.81 13.24 -2.98
N LYS A 34 -6.82 12.69 -3.67
CA LYS A 34 -7.05 11.66 -4.70
C LYS A 34 -7.55 10.35 -4.09
N TYR A 35 -7.00 9.95 -2.96
CA TYR A 35 -7.44 8.76 -2.24
C TYR A 35 -8.85 8.95 -1.68
N GLU A 36 -9.16 10.12 -1.14
CA GLU A 36 -10.53 10.44 -0.68
C GLU A 36 -11.54 10.36 -1.81
N ALA A 37 -11.19 10.86 -3.00
CA ALA A 37 -12.03 10.75 -4.19
C ALA A 37 -12.29 9.30 -4.61
N LEU A 38 -11.40 8.37 -4.27
CA LEU A 38 -11.55 6.94 -4.50
C LEU A 38 -12.26 6.21 -3.34
N GLY A 39 -12.67 6.92 -2.30
CA GLY A 39 -13.36 6.36 -1.13
C GLY A 39 -12.43 5.92 0.00
N ILE A 40 -11.14 6.19 -0.09
CA ILE A 40 -10.17 5.89 0.97
C ILE A 40 -10.00 7.15 1.81
N THR A 41 -10.69 7.19 2.95
CA THR A 41 -10.78 8.37 3.81
C THR A 41 -9.92 8.28 5.07
N ASN A 42 -9.13 7.22 5.21
CA ASN A 42 -8.25 7.02 6.35
C ASN A 42 -7.15 8.08 6.38
N ASP A 43 -6.82 8.54 7.59
CA ASP A 43 -5.66 9.38 7.83
C ASP A 43 -4.45 8.48 8.13
N PHE A 44 -3.45 8.50 7.25
CA PHE A 44 -2.21 7.78 7.48
C PHE A 44 -1.25 8.70 8.24
N VAL A 45 -0.92 8.30 9.46
CA VAL A 45 -0.18 9.14 10.41
C VAL A 45 1.17 8.57 10.82
N GLN A 46 1.56 7.42 10.24
CA GLN A 46 2.79 6.72 10.57
C GLN A 46 3.30 5.97 9.36
N ASP A 47 4.59 6.09 9.09
CA ASP A 47 5.29 5.30 8.08
C ASP A 47 6.18 4.26 8.75
N ASN A 48 6.23 3.08 8.18
CA ASN A 48 7.14 2.02 8.57
C ASN A 48 7.83 1.44 7.34
N MET A 49 9.02 0.94 7.54
CA MET A 49 9.75 0.19 6.51
C MET A 49 10.26 -1.10 7.11
N SER A 50 10.16 -2.19 6.38
CA SER A 50 10.77 -3.46 6.78
C SER A 50 11.69 -3.98 5.70
N PHE A 51 12.73 -4.67 6.12
CA PHE A 51 13.65 -5.37 5.23
C PHE A 51 13.73 -6.84 5.66
N SER A 52 13.56 -7.75 4.71
CA SER A 52 13.70 -9.18 4.94
C SER A 52 14.93 -9.67 4.20
N ALA A 53 15.98 -10.02 4.95
CA ALA A 53 17.27 -10.39 4.40
C ALA A 53 17.25 -11.75 3.70
N GLN A 54 16.32 -12.62 4.07
CA GLN A 54 16.23 -13.97 3.54
C GLN A 54 14.95 -14.17 2.73
N LYS A 55 15.08 -14.81 1.58
CA LYS A 55 13.93 -15.26 0.78
C LYS A 55 13.06 -16.20 1.62
N GLY A 56 11.76 -16.06 1.48
CA GLY A 56 10.78 -16.89 2.18
C GLY A 56 10.50 -16.48 3.62
N THR A 57 11.01 -15.34 4.07
CA THR A 57 10.67 -14.81 5.39
C THR A 57 9.16 -14.59 5.51
N LEU A 58 8.57 -15.19 6.52
CA LEU A 58 7.16 -15.01 6.88
C LEU A 58 7.05 -13.94 7.96
N ARG A 59 6.18 -12.96 7.73
CA ARG A 59 5.81 -11.94 8.71
C ARG A 59 4.30 -11.88 8.82
N GLY A 60 3.81 -11.93 10.03
CA GLY A 60 2.39 -11.79 10.31
C GLY A 60 1.66 -13.10 10.52
N LEU A 61 0.35 -13.04 10.50
CA LEU A 61 -0.52 -11.85 10.38
C LEU A 61 -0.42 -10.96 11.63
N HIS A 62 -0.52 -9.63 11.43
CA HIS A 62 -0.51 -8.65 12.51
C HIS A 62 -1.64 -7.65 12.32
N TRP A 63 -2.43 -7.42 13.36
CA TRP A 63 -3.48 -6.40 13.36
C TRP A 63 -3.71 -5.86 14.76
N GLN A 64 -4.45 -4.78 14.85
CA GLN A 64 -4.89 -4.21 16.10
C GLN A 64 -6.42 -4.14 16.12
N ASN A 65 -7.00 -4.56 17.23
CA ASN A 65 -8.45 -4.47 17.42
C ASN A 65 -8.88 -3.04 17.76
N PRO A 66 -10.14 -2.66 17.46
CA PRO A 66 -10.68 -1.41 17.96
C PRO A 66 -10.51 -1.26 19.47
N PRO A 67 -10.27 -0.06 19.99
CA PRO A 67 -10.24 1.23 19.29
C PRO A 67 -8.92 1.57 18.60
N TYR A 68 -7.94 0.67 18.56
CA TYR A 68 -6.60 0.91 18.03
C TYR A 68 -6.38 0.35 16.62
N ALA A 69 -7.46 -0.06 15.95
CA ALA A 69 -7.39 -0.58 14.60
C ALA A 69 -6.72 0.42 13.64
N GLN A 70 -5.87 -0.07 12.74
CA GLN A 70 -5.12 0.73 11.79
C GLN A 70 -5.37 0.24 10.37
N ALA A 71 -5.68 1.15 9.46
CA ALA A 71 -5.56 0.90 8.03
C ALA A 71 -4.07 0.90 7.64
N LYS A 72 -3.73 0.11 6.64
CA LYS A 72 -2.35 0.00 6.15
C LYS A 72 -2.33 0.19 4.64
N LEU A 73 -1.47 1.08 4.18
CA LEU A 73 -1.12 1.21 2.78
C LEU A 73 0.25 0.56 2.58
N VAL A 74 0.29 -0.54 1.84
CA VAL A 74 1.48 -1.38 1.71
C VAL A 74 1.99 -1.35 0.28
N SER A 75 3.29 -1.23 0.12
CA SER A 75 3.96 -1.36 -1.17
C SER A 75 5.30 -2.07 -1.01
N CYS A 76 5.79 -2.67 -2.09
CA CYS A 76 7.12 -3.27 -2.13
C CYS A 76 8.01 -2.40 -3.00
N SER A 77 8.98 -1.70 -2.38
CA SER A 77 9.86 -0.77 -3.07
C SER A 77 11.04 -1.45 -3.77
N LYS A 78 11.40 -2.65 -3.32
CA LYS A 78 12.48 -3.45 -3.92
C LYS A 78 12.24 -4.92 -3.68
N GLY A 79 12.44 -5.72 -4.72
CA GLY A 79 12.21 -7.17 -4.63
C GLY A 79 10.76 -7.54 -4.88
N ARG A 80 10.31 -8.64 -4.26
CA ARG A 80 8.97 -9.20 -4.45
C ARG A 80 8.44 -9.75 -3.14
N VAL A 81 7.19 -9.48 -2.89
CA VAL A 81 6.45 -10.02 -1.73
C VAL A 81 5.12 -10.60 -2.18
N ILE A 82 4.61 -11.53 -1.40
CA ILE A 82 3.21 -11.98 -1.49
C ILE A 82 2.51 -11.44 -0.25
N ASP A 83 1.48 -10.66 -0.48
CA ASP A 83 0.70 -10.07 0.60
C ASP A 83 -0.74 -10.60 0.58
#